data_8010fee1cbe4c6fbf32a0749c6e6144b
#
_entry.id   8010fee1cbe4c6fbf32a0749c6e6144b
#
_cell.length_a   1.000
_cell.length_b   1.000
_cell.length_c   1.000
_cell.angle_alpha   90.00
_cell.angle_beta   90.00
_cell.angle_gamma   90.00
#
_symmetry.space_group_name_H-M   'P 1'
#
loop_
_entity.id
_entity.type
_entity.pdbx_description
1 polymer ?
#
loop_
_entity_poly.entity_id
_entity_poly.type
_entity_poly.pdbx_seq_one_letter_code
_entity_poly.pdbx_strand_id
1 'polypeptide(L)'
;MNTTKSFSLLLLVFFCSLVSAQDKEMKTNSAKFIRDIYTEALTRGHAYEDLRFLCKEIGARITGSTEAQMAIEWGQEKMKSYGLETRLHEIQVPHWERGTKEAFYLKTSRGTHLKLRGLALGGSVGTNGTLRGNLIEFESLEALKEATPEMVKGKIVFVNQAMDAKQIQTFKAYGGCYPLRGNSASIAAEKGAIGSVIRSLGLASDPHPHTGSMYYTDGVDKIPAAAICTADADKIHGFFKNNPQQEIQLVMEMDCRSFPDATSYNVLGEIKGSKYSDEIITVGGHLDSWDTGEGAHDDGAGIIHCLEAFRILKEMNYQPQHTLRLVFFMNEENGNKGGKTYAKWVKENEEKHFAAIESDRGGFAPRGFTCDGSEEQVEWLNSLAPI
;
A
#
# COMPACT_ATOMS: atom_id res chain seq x y z
N MET A 1 -65.51 8.20 34.22
CA MET A 1 -64.81 8.27 32.96
C MET A 1 -63.26 8.55 33.09
N ASN A 2 -62.55 7.84 33.96
CA ASN A 2 -61.13 8.14 34.21
C ASN A 2 -60.24 6.88 34.36
N THR A 3 -60.74 5.66 34.07
CA THR A 3 -59.97 4.41 34.24
C THR A 3 -59.18 4.00 33.00
N THR A 4 -59.54 4.46 31.80
CA THR A 4 -58.89 4.10 30.53
C THR A 4 -57.58 4.87 30.29
N LYS A 5 -57.44 6.10 30.79
CA LYS A 5 -56.19 6.90 30.63
C LYS A 5 -55.05 6.41 31.50
N SER A 6 -55.31 5.86 32.69
CA SER A 6 -54.26 5.31 33.58
C SER A 6 -53.68 4.01 33.06
N PHE A 7 -54.47 3.16 32.39
CA PHE A 7 -53.97 1.90 31.84
C PHE A 7 -53.04 2.11 30.62
N SER A 8 -53.35 3.09 29.76
CA SER A 8 -52.49 3.44 28.61
C SER A 8 -51.15 4.04 29.05
N LEU A 9 -51.12 4.82 30.13
CA LEU A 9 -49.88 5.41 30.63
C LEU A 9 -48.96 4.35 31.29
N LEU A 10 -49.54 3.37 32.00
CA LEU A 10 -48.81 2.25 32.59
C LEU A 10 -48.19 1.34 31.51
N LEU A 11 -48.91 1.08 30.40
CA LEU A 11 -48.38 0.28 29.27
C LEU A 11 -47.27 1.00 28.58
N LEU A 12 -47.34 2.33 28.40
CA LEU A 12 -46.30 3.13 27.76
C LEU A 12 -45.01 3.15 28.61
N VAL A 13 -45.13 3.31 29.92
CA VAL A 13 -43.99 3.28 30.87
C VAL A 13 -43.35 1.91 30.91
N PHE A 14 -44.15 0.84 30.86
CA PHE A 14 -43.66 -0.54 30.83
C PHE A 14 -42.94 -0.85 29.50
N PHE A 15 -43.46 -0.35 28.39
CA PHE A 15 -42.83 -0.50 27.09
C PHE A 15 -41.50 0.29 26.99
N CYS A 16 -41.46 1.52 27.50
CA CYS A 16 -40.22 2.31 27.58
C CYS A 16 -39.18 1.67 28.52
N SER A 17 -39.61 1.06 29.64
CA SER A 17 -38.68 0.37 30.54
C SER A 17 -38.15 -0.94 29.96
N LEU A 18 -38.94 -1.66 29.17
CA LEU A 18 -38.48 -2.87 28.45
C LEU A 18 -37.48 -2.51 27.34
N VAL A 19 -37.74 -1.47 26.56
CA VAL A 19 -36.81 -0.99 25.52
C VAL A 19 -35.50 -0.53 26.15
N SER A 20 -35.55 0.26 27.23
CA SER A 20 -34.34 0.71 27.91
C SER A 20 -33.56 -0.44 28.61
N ALA A 21 -34.23 -1.49 29.05
CA ALA A 21 -33.60 -2.69 29.60
C ALA A 21 -32.93 -3.52 28.51
N GLN A 22 -33.58 -3.70 27.35
CA GLN A 22 -32.99 -4.37 26.19
C GLN A 22 -31.77 -3.61 25.64
N ASP A 23 -31.84 -2.29 25.53
CA ASP A 23 -30.70 -1.47 25.10
C ASP A 23 -29.50 -1.57 26.06
N LYS A 24 -29.78 -1.59 27.37
CA LYS A 24 -28.76 -1.76 28.40
C LYS A 24 -28.12 -3.14 28.37
N GLU A 25 -28.94 -4.19 28.20
CA GLU A 25 -28.45 -5.56 28.07
C GLU A 25 -27.62 -5.76 26.81
N MET A 26 -28.07 -5.22 25.67
CA MET A 26 -27.35 -5.26 24.41
C MET A 26 -26.00 -4.53 24.50
N LYS A 27 -25.93 -3.33 25.08
CA LYS A 27 -24.70 -2.60 25.33
C LYS A 27 -23.73 -3.36 26.24
N THR A 28 -24.27 -4.00 27.30
CA THR A 28 -23.48 -4.80 28.26
C THR A 28 -22.89 -6.03 27.57
N ASN A 29 -23.66 -6.70 26.72
CA ASN A 29 -23.21 -7.88 25.96
C ASN A 29 -22.16 -7.48 24.92
N SER A 30 -22.32 -6.36 24.22
CA SER A 30 -21.34 -5.84 23.28
C SER A 30 -20.03 -5.46 23.97
N ALA A 31 -20.09 -4.77 25.11
CA ALA A 31 -18.89 -4.40 25.87
C ALA A 31 -18.15 -5.64 26.42
N LYS A 32 -18.88 -6.69 26.84
CA LYS A 32 -18.28 -7.96 27.26
C LYS A 32 -17.59 -8.64 26.05
N PHE A 33 -18.28 -8.72 24.92
CA PHE A 33 -17.75 -9.35 23.71
C PHE A 33 -16.47 -8.66 23.24
N ILE A 34 -16.43 -7.32 23.21
CA ILE A 34 -15.23 -6.55 22.86
C ILE A 34 -14.09 -6.83 23.84
N ARG A 35 -14.38 -6.89 25.16
CA ARG A 35 -13.37 -7.24 26.17
C ARG A 35 -12.81 -8.63 25.97
N ASP A 36 -13.65 -9.60 25.61
CA ASP A 36 -13.22 -10.97 25.33
C ASP A 36 -12.32 -11.03 24.09
N ILE A 37 -12.60 -10.23 23.03
CA ILE A 37 -11.73 -10.04 21.87
C ILE A 37 -10.35 -9.50 22.29
N TYR A 38 -10.31 -8.41 23.08
CA TYR A 38 -9.06 -7.86 23.58
C TYR A 38 -8.28 -8.85 24.44
N THR A 39 -8.98 -9.60 25.29
CA THR A 39 -8.35 -10.62 26.13
C THR A 39 -7.71 -11.70 25.25
N GLU A 40 -8.42 -12.20 24.25
CA GLU A 40 -7.90 -13.20 23.32
C GLU A 40 -6.69 -12.66 22.56
N ALA A 41 -6.78 -11.46 21.97
CA ALA A 41 -5.70 -10.83 21.22
C ALA A 41 -4.44 -10.63 22.07
N LEU A 42 -4.58 -10.15 23.31
CA LEU A 42 -3.44 -9.79 24.15
C LEU A 42 -2.81 -10.97 24.90
N THR A 43 -3.55 -12.07 25.10
CA THR A 43 -3.06 -13.22 25.88
C THR A 43 -2.71 -14.44 25.04
N ARG A 44 -3.32 -14.59 23.87
CA ARG A 44 -3.15 -15.74 22.97
C ARG A 44 -3.02 -15.34 21.49
N GLY A 45 -2.69 -14.08 21.22
CA GLY A 45 -2.53 -13.55 19.87
C GLY A 45 -1.38 -14.23 19.09
N HIS A 46 -1.59 -14.48 17.80
CA HIS A 46 -0.61 -15.04 16.89
C HIS A 46 0.00 -13.99 15.94
N ALA A 47 -0.56 -12.79 15.92
CA ALA A 47 -0.23 -11.75 14.95
C ALA A 47 1.27 -11.48 14.82
N TYR A 48 2.00 -11.37 15.93
CA TYR A 48 3.43 -11.08 15.89
C TYR A 48 4.24 -12.22 15.23
N GLU A 49 3.95 -13.48 15.58
CA GLU A 49 4.67 -14.63 15.02
C GLU A 49 4.33 -14.84 13.55
N ASP A 50 3.09 -14.60 13.14
CA ASP A 50 2.66 -14.69 11.76
C ASP A 50 3.32 -13.58 10.91
N LEU A 51 3.37 -12.35 11.43
CA LEU A 51 4.11 -11.25 10.77
C LEU A 51 5.61 -11.54 10.70
N ARG A 52 6.20 -12.04 11.79
CA ARG A 52 7.61 -12.40 11.83
C ARG A 52 7.94 -13.48 10.78
N PHE A 53 7.09 -14.50 10.65
CA PHE A 53 7.26 -15.54 9.63
C PHE A 53 7.20 -14.96 8.23
N LEU A 54 6.17 -14.17 7.92
CA LEU A 54 6.00 -13.53 6.62
C LEU A 54 7.23 -12.68 6.24
N CYS A 55 7.78 -11.92 7.20
CA CYS A 55 8.90 -11.02 6.95
C CYS A 55 10.26 -11.74 6.92
N LYS A 56 10.48 -12.76 7.77
CA LYS A 56 11.81 -13.35 7.96
C LYS A 56 12.02 -14.65 7.18
N GLU A 57 10.95 -15.43 6.97
CA GLU A 57 11.05 -16.70 6.25
C GLU A 57 10.65 -16.57 4.77
N ILE A 58 9.76 -15.60 4.45
CA ILE A 58 9.38 -15.29 3.07
C ILE A 58 10.09 -14.02 2.60
N GLY A 59 9.94 -12.90 3.32
CA GLY A 59 10.62 -11.64 3.04
C GLY A 59 9.90 -10.77 2.01
N ALA A 60 10.69 -10.05 1.22
CA ALA A 60 10.22 -9.20 0.12
C ALA A 60 9.50 -10.03 -0.93
N ARG A 61 8.30 -9.62 -1.33
CA ARG A 61 7.39 -10.46 -2.12
C ARG A 61 6.68 -9.68 -3.23
N ILE A 62 7.50 -9.02 -4.07
CA ILE A 62 6.96 -8.32 -5.25
C ILE A 62 6.27 -9.32 -6.19
N THR A 63 5.17 -8.92 -6.82
CA THR A 63 4.41 -9.82 -7.70
C THR A 63 5.24 -10.38 -8.84
N GLY A 64 5.03 -11.67 -9.13
CA GLY A 64 5.81 -12.44 -10.10
C GLY A 64 7.02 -13.14 -9.50
N SER A 65 7.42 -12.82 -8.26
CA SER A 65 8.54 -13.48 -7.58
C SER A 65 8.14 -14.83 -6.98
N THR A 66 9.15 -15.65 -6.68
CA THR A 66 8.98 -16.89 -5.92
C THR A 66 8.43 -16.62 -4.52
N GLU A 67 8.88 -15.54 -3.89
CA GLU A 67 8.46 -15.12 -2.55
C GLU A 67 6.98 -14.72 -2.53
N ALA A 68 6.49 -14.06 -3.59
CA ALA A 68 5.06 -13.77 -3.73
C ALA A 68 4.23 -15.05 -3.80
N GLN A 69 4.70 -16.08 -4.52
CA GLN A 69 4.03 -17.38 -4.58
C GLN A 69 4.07 -18.08 -3.22
N MET A 70 5.20 -18.06 -2.52
CA MET A 70 5.32 -18.61 -1.15
C MET A 70 4.35 -17.91 -0.19
N ALA A 71 4.18 -16.59 -0.32
CA ALA A 71 3.25 -15.82 0.51
C ALA A 71 1.78 -16.21 0.25
N ILE A 72 1.39 -16.46 -1.01
CA ILE A 72 0.07 -16.95 -1.38
C ILE A 72 -0.21 -18.32 -0.72
N GLU A 73 0.72 -19.24 -0.84
CA GLU A 73 0.62 -20.59 -0.26
C GLU A 73 0.54 -20.52 1.27
N TRP A 74 1.41 -19.74 1.90
CA TRP A 74 1.38 -19.49 3.34
C TRP A 74 0.06 -18.87 3.78
N GLY A 75 -0.43 -17.84 3.10
CA GLY A 75 -1.68 -17.17 3.43
C GLY A 75 -2.86 -18.11 3.38
N GLN A 76 -2.94 -18.94 2.33
CA GLN A 76 -4.00 -19.95 2.21
C GLN A 76 -3.93 -21.00 3.33
N GLU A 77 -2.73 -21.53 3.63
CA GLU A 77 -2.56 -22.51 4.69
C GLU A 77 -2.88 -21.93 6.08
N LYS A 78 -2.50 -20.68 6.35
CA LYS A 78 -2.85 -19.99 7.59
C LYS A 78 -4.37 -19.81 7.74
N MET A 79 -5.05 -19.35 6.71
CA MET A 79 -6.50 -19.23 6.72
C MET A 79 -7.18 -20.59 6.96
N LYS A 80 -6.71 -21.66 6.31
CA LYS A 80 -7.20 -23.03 6.55
C LYS A 80 -6.95 -23.48 7.99
N SER A 81 -5.75 -23.22 8.53
CA SER A 81 -5.39 -23.62 9.89
C SER A 81 -6.27 -22.96 10.95
N TYR A 82 -6.80 -21.78 10.66
CA TYR A 82 -7.78 -21.07 11.50
C TYR A 82 -9.23 -21.46 11.19
N GLY A 83 -9.44 -22.46 10.32
CA GLY A 83 -10.76 -23.04 10.05
C GLY A 83 -11.62 -22.19 9.11
N LEU A 84 -11.01 -21.39 8.24
CA LEU A 84 -11.71 -20.65 7.19
C LEU A 84 -11.90 -21.55 5.95
N GLU A 85 -13.00 -21.36 5.23
CA GLU A 85 -13.17 -21.91 3.88
C GLU A 85 -12.35 -21.06 2.90
N THR A 86 -11.36 -21.67 2.24
CA THR A 86 -10.41 -20.90 1.44
C THR A 86 -10.57 -21.12 -0.07
N ARG A 87 -10.27 -20.09 -0.84
CA ARG A 87 -10.21 -20.15 -2.31
C ARG A 87 -9.09 -19.23 -2.83
N LEU A 88 -8.43 -19.67 -3.91
CA LEU A 88 -7.55 -18.82 -4.70
C LEU A 88 -8.35 -18.17 -5.83
N HIS A 89 -8.22 -16.86 -5.98
CA HIS A 89 -8.83 -16.09 -7.05
C HIS A 89 -7.75 -15.66 -8.03
N GLU A 90 -7.72 -16.31 -9.21
CA GLU A 90 -6.68 -16.13 -10.23
C GLU A 90 -6.68 -14.72 -10.82
N ILE A 91 -5.48 -14.17 -10.99
CA ILE A 91 -5.24 -12.87 -11.61
C ILE A 91 -4.00 -12.92 -12.50
N GLN A 92 -3.90 -11.99 -13.44
CA GLN A 92 -2.70 -11.76 -14.24
C GLN A 92 -2.02 -10.48 -13.76
N VAL A 93 -0.72 -10.56 -13.44
CA VAL A 93 0.04 -9.48 -12.82
C VAL A 93 1.31 -9.17 -13.61
N PRO A 94 1.76 -7.91 -13.66
CA PRO A 94 3.08 -7.56 -14.18
C PRO A 94 4.18 -8.31 -13.42
N HIS A 95 5.16 -8.81 -14.16
CA HIS A 95 6.36 -9.41 -13.61
C HIS A 95 7.56 -8.51 -13.92
N TRP A 96 8.12 -7.90 -12.90
CA TRP A 96 9.31 -7.06 -12.99
C TRP A 96 10.31 -7.47 -11.91
N GLU A 97 11.58 -7.53 -12.30
CA GLU A 97 12.69 -7.82 -11.40
C GLU A 97 13.69 -6.66 -11.40
N ARG A 98 14.18 -6.31 -10.21
CA ARG A 98 15.22 -5.30 -10.03
C ARG A 98 16.56 -5.74 -10.60
N GLY A 99 16.85 -7.04 -10.55
CA GLY A 99 18.15 -7.58 -10.87
C GLY A 99 19.15 -7.45 -9.71
N THR A 100 20.43 -7.58 -10.03
CA THR A 100 21.50 -7.63 -9.01
C THR A 100 22.47 -6.45 -9.09
N LYS A 101 22.36 -5.61 -10.13
CA LYS A 101 23.24 -4.47 -10.35
C LYS A 101 22.49 -3.16 -10.22
N GLU A 102 22.93 -2.36 -9.25
CA GLU A 102 22.49 -0.98 -9.06
C GLU A 102 23.71 -0.14 -8.65
N ALA A 103 24.26 0.62 -9.57
CA ALA A 103 25.42 1.45 -9.34
C ALA A 103 25.23 2.86 -9.87
N PHE A 104 25.49 3.86 -9.04
CA PHE A 104 25.32 5.27 -9.36
C PHE A 104 26.55 6.05 -8.94
N TYR A 105 27.10 6.85 -9.85
CA TYR A 105 28.29 7.67 -9.60
C TYR A 105 28.12 9.05 -10.23
N LEU A 106 28.38 10.08 -9.45
CA LEU A 106 28.56 11.43 -9.97
C LEU A 106 30.01 11.61 -10.38
N LYS A 107 30.22 12.09 -11.60
CA LYS A 107 31.55 12.37 -12.14
C LYS A 107 31.64 13.84 -12.55
N THR A 108 32.68 14.53 -12.10
CA THR A 108 32.94 15.91 -12.47
C THR A 108 34.09 15.98 -13.48
N SER A 109 34.18 17.07 -14.22
CA SER A 109 35.29 17.33 -15.17
C SER A 109 36.66 17.40 -14.48
N ARG A 110 36.69 17.64 -13.15
CA ARG A 110 37.90 17.65 -12.31
C ARG A 110 38.33 16.27 -11.83
N GLY A 111 37.65 15.21 -12.28
CA GLY A 111 37.98 13.84 -11.90
C GLY A 111 37.40 13.39 -10.56
N THR A 112 36.55 14.18 -9.92
CA THR A 112 35.85 13.73 -8.69
C THR A 112 34.87 12.62 -9.04
N HIS A 113 34.94 11.51 -8.31
CA HIS A 113 33.98 10.42 -8.38
C HIS A 113 33.27 10.33 -7.01
N LEU A 114 31.96 10.54 -6.99
CA LEU A 114 31.14 10.37 -5.79
C LEU A 114 30.19 9.22 -6.02
N LYS A 115 30.29 8.15 -5.22
CA LYS A 115 29.29 7.09 -5.21
C LYS A 115 28.00 7.63 -4.61
N LEU A 116 26.90 7.39 -5.28
CA LEU A 116 25.56 7.76 -4.85
C LEU A 116 24.78 6.49 -4.44
N ARG A 117 23.87 6.64 -3.51
CA ARG A 117 22.93 5.60 -3.10
C ARG A 117 21.63 5.83 -3.85
N GLY A 118 21.32 4.92 -4.74
CA GLY A 118 20.14 4.96 -5.57
C GLY A 118 19.55 3.57 -5.75
N LEU A 119 18.30 3.52 -6.18
CA LEU A 119 17.55 2.31 -6.53
C LEU A 119 16.76 2.57 -7.81
N ALA A 120 16.70 1.59 -8.70
CA ALA A 120 15.76 1.61 -9.81
C ALA A 120 14.32 1.80 -9.29
N LEU A 121 13.53 2.60 -10.00
CA LEU A 121 12.10 2.66 -9.74
C LEU A 121 11.40 1.41 -10.26
N GLY A 122 10.36 0.97 -9.56
CA GLY A 122 9.61 -0.22 -9.93
C GLY A 122 8.94 -0.06 -11.29
N GLY A 123 9.22 -1.00 -12.20
CA GLY A 123 8.79 -0.94 -13.60
C GLY A 123 9.79 -0.28 -14.53
N SER A 124 10.91 0.27 -14.04
CA SER A 124 11.98 0.85 -14.88
C SER A 124 12.60 -0.20 -15.79
N VAL A 125 13.00 0.24 -16.99
CA VAL A 125 13.94 -0.53 -17.83
C VAL A 125 15.36 -0.40 -17.30
N GLY A 126 16.19 -1.40 -17.54
CA GLY A 126 17.62 -1.37 -17.22
C GLY A 126 18.42 -0.48 -18.18
N THR A 127 19.69 -0.27 -17.85
CA THR A 127 20.60 0.58 -18.63
C THR A 127 21.28 -0.15 -19.80
N ASN A 128 21.11 -1.47 -19.92
CA ASN A 128 21.80 -2.30 -20.91
C ASN A 128 23.33 -2.10 -20.91
N GLY A 129 23.94 -2.21 -19.74
CA GLY A 129 25.32 -1.87 -19.46
C GLY A 129 25.43 -0.52 -18.74
N THR A 130 26.51 0.20 -18.95
CA THR A 130 26.75 1.49 -18.29
C THR A 130 26.14 2.64 -19.09
N LEU A 131 25.14 3.31 -18.54
CA LEU A 131 24.63 4.58 -19.07
C LEU A 131 25.42 5.75 -18.47
N ARG A 132 25.85 6.67 -19.33
CA ARG A 132 26.57 7.89 -18.96
C ARG A 132 25.97 9.09 -19.71
N GLY A 133 25.66 10.15 -18.99
CA GLY A 133 25.14 11.37 -19.56
C GLY A 133 25.42 12.61 -18.69
N ASN A 134 25.42 13.78 -19.32
CA ASN A 134 25.44 15.03 -18.58
C ASN A 134 24.16 15.13 -17.77
N LEU A 135 24.29 15.46 -16.47
CA LEU A 135 23.18 15.61 -15.55
C LEU A 135 22.62 17.02 -15.62
N ILE A 136 21.30 17.15 -15.68
CA ILE A 136 20.61 18.43 -15.56
C ILE A 136 19.62 18.36 -14.39
N GLU A 137 19.68 19.33 -13.48
CA GLU A 137 18.79 19.41 -12.33
C GLU A 137 17.57 20.27 -12.63
N PHE A 138 16.40 19.79 -12.20
CA PHE A 138 15.15 20.55 -12.11
C PHE A 138 14.66 20.53 -10.66
N GLU A 139 14.24 21.69 -10.15
CA GLU A 139 13.79 21.82 -8.77
C GLU A 139 12.39 21.24 -8.51
N SER A 140 11.63 20.99 -9.59
CA SER A 140 10.28 20.42 -9.50
C SER A 140 9.89 19.69 -10.78
N LEU A 141 8.84 18.87 -10.71
CA LEU A 141 8.23 18.23 -11.86
C LEU A 141 7.67 19.27 -12.86
N GLU A 142 7.12 20.36 -12.34
CA GLU A 142 6.61 21.45 -13.19
C GLU A 142 7.74 22.14 -13.98
N ALA A 143 8.88 22.38 -13.32
CA ALA A 143 10.05 22.94 -14.02
C ALA A 143 10.53 22.00 -15.14
N LEU A 144 10.46 20.68 -14.96
CA LEU A 144 10.74 19.72 -16.04
C LEU A 144 9.69 19.78 -17.16
N LYS A 145 8.41 19.93 -16.83
CA LYS A 145 7.34 20.07 -17.85
C LYS A 145 7.53 21.31 -18.72
N GLU A 146 7.96 22.41 -18.12
CA GLU A 146 8.20 23.69 -18.80
C GLU A 146 9.52 23.72 -19.59
N ALA A 147 10.45 22.81 -19.33
CA ALA A 147 11.74 22.74 -20.02
C ALA A 147 11.57 22.47 -21.52
N THR A 148 12.44 23.08 -22.33
CA THR A 148 12.45 22.80 -23.78
C THR A 148 13.22 21.51 -24.09
N PRO A 149 12.92 20.84 -25.23
CA PRO A 149 13.68 19.65 -25.65
C PRO A 149 15.17 19.90 -25.75
N GLU A 150 15.63 21.09 -26.18
CA GLU A 150 17.03 21.45 -26.33
C GLU A 150 17.77 21.42 -24.99
N MET A 151 17.10 21.75 -23.89
CA MET A 151 17.66 21.68 -22.54
C MET A 151 17.91 20.24 -22.07
N VAL A 152 17.09 19.30 -22.51
CA VAL A 152 16.95 17.95 -21.95
C VAL A 152 17.58 16.87 -22.84
N LYS A 153 17.53 17.05 -24.17
CA LYS A 153 17.94 16.05 -25.17
C LYS A 153 19.37 15.51 -24.94
N GLY A 154 19.48 14.20 -24.87
CA GLY A 154 20.74 13.49 -24.67
C GLY A 154 21.32 13.58 -23.26
N LYS A 155 20.58 14.14 -22.31
CA LYS A 155 21.00 14.27 -20.91
C LYS A 155 20.27 13.29 -20.00
N ILE A 156 20.78 13.12 -18.79
CA ILE A 156 20.07 12.49 -17.68
C ILE A 156 19.41 13.60 -16.87
N VAL A 157 18.11 13.48 -16.65
CA VAL A 157 17.34 14.45 -15.85
C VAL A 157 17.40 14.06 -14.38
N PHE A 158 17.65 15.02 -13.51
CA PHE A 158 17.49 14.89 -12.07
C PHE A 158 16.41 15.86 -11.58
N VAL A 159 15.31 15.32 -11.04
CA VAL A 159 14.26 16.15 -10.46
C VAL A 159 14.38 16.10 -8.93
N ASN A 160 14.81 17.24 -8.36
CA ASN A 160 15.14 17.39 -6.94
C ASN A 160 14.00 18.05 -6.15
N GLN A 161 12.77 17.58 -6.35
CA GLN A 161 11.61 18.08 -5.63
C GLN A 161 11.52 17.42 -4.25
N ALA A 162 11.59 18.21 -3.19
CA ALA A 162 11.39 17.74 -1.83
C ALA A 162 9.89 17.64 -1.48
N MET A 163 9.54 16.68 -0.62
CA MET A 163 8.20 16.66 -0.02
C MET A 163 7.99 17.90 0.88
N ASP A 164 6.73 18.39 0.90
CA ASP A 164 6.37 19.55 1.72
C ASP A 164 6.35 19.21 3.22
N ALA A 165 7.40 19.59 3.93
CA ALA A 165 7.53 19.36 5.37
C ALA A 165 6.53 20.15 6.25
N LYS A 166 5.77 21.09 5.67
CA LYS A 166 4.75 21.87 6.40
C LYS A 166 3.43 21.11 6.52
N GLN A 167 3.25 20.03 5.77
CA GLN A 167 2.03 19.23 5.83
C GLN A 167 1.98 18.44 7.14
N ILE A 168 0.96 18.67 7.95
CA ILE A 168 0.70 17.91 9.19
C ILE A 168 0.34 16.46 8.85
N GLN A 169 -0.42 16.27 7.78
CA GLN A 169 -0.75 14.94 7.27
C GLN A 169 0.32 14.49 6.28
N THR A 170 1.16 13.55 6.69
CA THR A 170 2.30 13.05 5.88
C THR A 170 1.85 12.51 4.51
N PHE A 171 0.70 11.84 4.44
CA PHE A 171 0.15 11.36 3.17
C PHE A 171 -0.19 12.49 2.17
N LYS A 172 -0.54 13.68 2.64
CA LYS A 172 -0.72 14.85 1.75
C LYS A 172 0.61 15.31 1.16
N ALA A 173 1.67 15.30 1.96
CA ALA A 173 3.02 15.61 1.48
C ALA A 173 3.50 14.57 0.45
N TYR A 174 3.28 13.28 0.75
CA TYR A 174 3.61 12.17 -0.15
C TYR A 174 2.81 12.24 -1.44
N GLY A 175 1.49 12.33 -1.38
CA GLY A 175 0.61 12.43 -2.57
C GLY A 175 0.91 13.63 -3.46
N GLY A 176 1.30 14.77 -2.86
CA GLY A 176 1.76 15.95 -3.61
C GLY A 176 3.10 15.73 -4.35
N CYS A 177 3.91 14.79 -3.89
CA CYS A 177 5.21 14.45 -4.49
C CYS A 177 5.19 13.15 -5.34
N TYR A 178 4.19 12.30 -5.16
CA TYR A 178 4.05 11.03 -5.90
C TYR A 178 4.15 11.17 -7.42
N PRO A 179 3.53 12.21 -8.08
CA PRO A 179 3.64 12.39 -9.53
C PRO A 179 5.08 12.53 -10.03
N LEU A 180 6.02 12.98 -9.18
CA LEU A 180 7.45 13.00 -9.48
C LEU A 180 7.97 11.60 -9.79
N ARG A 181 7.65 10.64 -8.93
CA ARG A 181 8.07 9.24 -9.12
C ARG A 181 7.35 8.60 -10.30
N GLY A 182 6.04 8.79 -10.39
CA GLY A 182 5.22 8.15 -11.42
C GLY A 182 5.52 8.61 -12.84
N ASN A 183 5.82 9.90 -13.05
CA ASN A 183 5.72 10.51 -14.39
C ASN A 183 7.04 11.12 -14.90
N SER A 184 8.04 11.38 -14.05
CA SER A 184 9.24 12.13 -14.49
C SER A 184 9.98 11.47 -15.64
N ALA A 185 10.06 10.13 -15.66
CA ALA A 185 10.74 9.41 -16.74
C ALA A 185 10.06 9.60 -18.10
N SER A 186 8.73 9.49 -18.17
CA SER A 186 7.98 9.72 -19.41
C SER A 186 8.12 11.17 -19.90
N ILE A 187 7.95 12.14 -19.01
CA ILE A 187 8.07 13.58 -19.35
C ILE A 187 9.49 13.90 -19.83
N ALA A 188 10.52 13.34 -19.21
CA ALA A 188 11.90 13.50 -19.62
C ALA A 188 12.16 12.85 -21.00
N ALA A 189 11.63 11.64 -21.23
CA ALA A 189 11.77 10.91 -22.48
C ALA A 189 11.12 11.64 -23.66
N GLU A 190 9.93 12.22 -23.49
CA GLU A 190 9.25 13.05 -24.49
C GLU A 190 10.11 14.22 -24.95
N LYS A 191 11.03 14.69 -24.09
CA LYS A 191 11.98 15.77 -24.40
C LYS A 191 13.36 15.26 -24.85
N GLY A 192 13.49 13.94 -25.05
CA GLY A 192 14.71 13.29 -25.55
C GLY A 192 15.79 13.05 -24.51
N ALA A 193 15.45 13.00 -23.21
CA ALA A 193 16.38 12.53 -22.17
C ALA A 193 16.74 11.06 -22.39
N ILE A 194 17.93 10.66 -21.91
CA ILE A 194 18.41 9.27 -21.96
C ILE A 194 18.28 8.52 -20.64
N GLY A 195 17.87 9.20 -19.56
CA GLY A 195 17.63 8.64 -18.24
C GLY A 195 16.98 9.68 -17.33
N SER A 196 16.32 9.22 -16.28
CA SER A 196 15.67 10.06 -15.28
C SER A 196 16.02 9.58 -13.88
N VAL A 197 16.44 10.47 -13.02
CA VAL A 197 16.61 10.21 -11.60
C VAL A 197 15.81 11.22 -10.79
N ILE A 198 15.28 10.79 -9.66
CA ILE A 198 14.52 11.66 -8.78
C ILE A 198 15.14 11.67 -7.38
N ARG A 199 14.88 12.73 -6.62
CA ARG A 199 15.02 12.71 -5.17
C ARG A 199 14.05 11.70 -4.59
N SER A 200 14.49 10.83 -3.69
CA SER A 200 13.59 9.92 -2.97
C SER A 200 12.51 10.69 -2.23
N LEU A 201 11.29 10.13 -2.22
CA LEU A 201 10.16 10.69 -1.50
C LEU A 201 10.33 10.43 -0.01
N GLY A 202 10.69 11.46 0.75
CA GLY A 202 10.91 11.41 2.18
C GLY A 202 11.13 12.79 2.76
N LEU A 203 10.78 12.98 4.04
CA LEU A 203 10.93 14.25 4.75
C LEU A 203 12.29 14.39 5.44
N ALA A 204 12.92 13.28 5.79
CA ALA A 204 14.22 13.27 6.46
C ALA A 204 15.37 13.31 5.45
N SER A 205 16.54 13.80 5.86
CA SER A 205 17.80 13.57 5.15
C SER A 205 18.27 12.16 5.50
N ASP A 206 18.03 11.23 4.58
CA ASP A 206 18.16 9.79 4.80
C ASP A 206 19.17 9.19 3.81
N PRO A 207 20.05 8.27 4.24
CA PRO A 207 20.97 7.57 3.35
C PRO A 207 20.31 6.43 2.56
N HIS A 208 19.07 6.08 2.82
CA HIS A 208 18.36 4.99 2.16
C HIS A 208 17.50 5.54 1.02
N PRO A 209 17.69 5.09 -0.22
CA PRO A 209 16.81 5.48 -1.32
C PRO A 209 15.44 4.82 -1.17
N HIS A 210 14.40 5.55 -1.49
CA HIS A 210 13.02 5.08 -1.48
C HIS A 210 12.59 4.73 -2.89
N THR A 211 12.17 3.49 -3.12
CA THR A 211 11.63 3.01 -4.40
C THR A 211 10.11 3.15 -4.46
N GLY A 212 9.50 2.57 -5.44
CA GLY A 212 8.05 2.48 -5.67
C GLY A 212 7.75 2.47 -7.16
N SER A 213 6.49 2.27 -7.52
CA SER A 213 6.06 2.17 -8.92
C SER A 213 6.22 3.47 -9.69
N MET A 214 6.59 3.32 -10.95
CA MET A 214 6.55 4.35 -11.97
C MET A 214 5.83 3.82 -13.23
N TYR A 215 5.43 4.73 -14.09
CA TYR A 215 4.68 4.37 -15.29
C TYR A 215 5.33 5.00 -16.54
N TYR A 216 5.36 4.23 -17.63
CA TYR A 216 5.69 4.77 -18.94
C TYR A 216 4.42 5.12 -19.69
N THR A 217 4.42 6.29 -20.33
CA THR A 217 3.33 6.69 -21.23
C THR A 217 3.41 5.90 -22.54
N ASP A 218 2.28 5.40 -23.01
CA ASP A 218 2.21 4.67 -24.29
C ASP A 218 2.70 5.54 -25.45
N GLY A 219 3.53 4.94 -26.30
CA GLY A 219 4.12 5.62 -27.44
C GLY A 219 5.35 6.50 -27.14
N VAL A 220 5.78 6.57 -25.89
CA VAL A 220 7.01 7.26 -25.46
C VAL A 220 8.12 6.24 -25.23
N ASP A 221 9.33 6.56 -25.66
CA ASP A 221 10.50 5.70 -25.45
C ASP A 221 10.74 5.47 -23.96
N LYS A 222 10.97 4.21 -23.57
CA LYS A 222 11.28 3.86 -22.19
C LYS A 222 12.73 4.15 -21.89
N ILE A 223 12.99 5.02 -20.92
CA ILE A 223 14.33 5.35 -20.44
C ILE A 223 14.54 4.84 -19.01
N PRO A 224 15.78 4.48 -18.60
CA PRO A 224 16.08 4.07 -17.24
C PRO A 224 15.70 5.14 -16.22
N ALA A 225 15.07 4.71 -15.12
CA ALA A 225 14.57 5.60 -14.07
C ALA A 225 14.95 5.08 -12.67
N ALA A 226 15.45 5.98 -11.80
CA ALA A 226 15.89 5.64 -10.47
C ALA A 226 15.57 6.75 -9.45
N ALA A 227 15.54 6.37 -8.16
CA ALA A 227 15.51 7.31 -7.05
C ALA A 227 16.88 7.38 -6.37
N ILE A 228 17.34 8.58 -6.06
CA ILE A 228 18.56 8.83 -5.28
C ILE A 228 18.13 9.19 -3.84
N CYS A 229 18.84 8.66 -2.83
CA CYS A 229 18.51 8.99 -1.44
C CYS A 229 18.57 10.50 -1.19
N THR A 230 17.78 10.98 -0.25
CA THR A 230 17.66 12.44 0.03
C THR A 230 19.00 13.06 0.40
N ALA A 231 19.83 12.36 1.18
CA ALA A 231 21.16 12.86 1.57
C ALA A 231 22.13 13.03 0.38
N ASP A 232 22.04 12.14 -0.64
CA ASP A 232 22.89 12.28 -1.83
C ASP A 232 22.28 13.24 -2.85
N ALA A 233 20.95 13.37 -2.88
CA ALA A 233 20.27 14.43 -3.64
C ALA A 233 20.72 15.84 -3.18
N ASP A 234 20.84 16.05 -1.87
CA ASP A 234 21.38 17.30 -1.32
C ASP A 234 22.83 17.55 -1.75
N LYS A 235 23.67 16.51 -1.85
CA LYS A 235 25.05 16.64 -2.36
C LYS A 235 25.06 17.01 -3.84
N ILE A 236 24.23 16.38 -4.67
CA ILE A 236 24.09 16.70 -6.10
C ILE A 236 23.71 18.17 -6.24
N HIS A 237 22.69 18.64 -5.51
CA HIS A 237 22.27 20.03 -5.50
C HIS A 237 23.40 20.96 -5.09
N GLY A 238 24.14 20.60 -4.03
CA GLY A 238 25.32 21.37 -3.59
C GLY A 238 26.40 21.51 -4.66
N PHE A 239 26.61 20.47 -5.48
CA PHE A 239 27.54 20.54 -6.62
C PHE A 239 27.05 21.53 -7.67
N PHE A 240 25.80 21.50 -8.09
CA PHE A 240 25.24 22.47 -9.04
C PHE A 240 25.33 23.90 -8.54
N LYS A 241 24.95 24.13 -7.28
CA LYS A 241 24.96 25.44 -6.64
C LYS A 241 26.37 26.04 -6.56
N ASN A 242 27.37 25.24 -6.19
CA ASN A 242 28.74 25.71 -5.97
C ASN A 242 29.58 25.74 -7.24
N ASN A 243 29.15 25.09 -8.32
CA ASN A 243 29.87 24.97 -9.57
C ASN A 243 28.96 25.16 -10.79
N PRO A 244 28.29 26.31 -10.96
CA PRO A 244 27.24 26.51 -11.96
C PRO A 244 27.72 26.41 -13.39
N GLN A 245 29.03 26.53 -13.63
CA GLN A 245 29.65 26.43 -14.97
C GLN A 245 30.27 25.04 -15.23
N GLN A 246 30.22 24.14 -14.27
CA GLN A 246 30.86 22.83 -14.39
C GLN A 246 29.86 21.77 -14.88
N GLU A 247 30.23 21.09 -15.95
CA GLU A 247 29.47 19.89 -16.36
C GLU A 247 29.63 18.76 -15.34
N ILE A 248 28.53 18.18 -14.98
CA ILE A 248 28.41 17.05 -14.05
C ILE A 248 27.79 15.90 -14.82
N GLN A 249 28.43 14.75 -14.78
CA GLN A 249 27.88 13.52 -15.38
C GLN A 249 27.36 12.58 -14.32
N LEU A 250 26.23 11.97 -14.59
CA LEU A 250 25.77 10.78 -13.88
C LEU A 250 26.19 9.55 -14.71
N VAL A 251 26.74 8.57 -14.00
CA VAL A 251 27.01 7.23 -14.50
C VAL A 251 26.13 6.28 -13.72
N MET A 252 25.30 5.51 -14.39
CA MET A 252 24.41 4.56 -13.75
C MET A 252 24.42 3.22 -14.47
N GLU A 253 24.29 2.15 -13.71
CA GLU A 253 24.18 0.79 -14.20
C GLU A 253 23.07 0.10 -13.41
N MET A 254 22.04 -0.38 -14.11
CA MET A 254 20.90 -1.10 -13.56
C MET A 254 20.55 -2.23 -14.52
N ASP A 255 20.32 -3.42 -14.00
CA ASP A 255 19.96 -4.62 -14.78
C ASP A 255 18.49 -5.05 -14.58
N CYS A 256 17.66 -4.15 -14.04
CA CYS A 256 16.23 -4.37 -13.89
C CYS A 256 15.53 -4.60 -15.24
N ARG A 257 14.50 -5.44 -15.24
CA ARG A 257 13.78 -5.83 -16.46
C ARG A 257 12.37 -6.31 -16.18
N SER A 258 11.51 -6.14 -17.17
CA SER A 258 10.16 -6.73 -17.18
C SER A 258 10.16 -8.05 -17.95
N PHE A 259 9.32 -8.97 -17.49
CA PHE A 259 9.01 -10.25 -18.11
C PHE A 259 7.56 -10.22 -18.62
N PRO A 260 7.11 -11.26 -19.35
CA PRO A 260 5.69 -11.47 -19.60
C PRO A 260 4.89 -11.52 -18.30
N ASP A 261 3.65 -11.04 -18.33
CA ASP A 261 2.76 -11.10 -17.16
C ASP A 261 2.69 -12.54 -16.61
N ALA A 262 2.67 -12.62 -15.27
CA ALA A 262 2.61 -13.89 -14.55
C ALA A 262 1.20 -14.15 -14.01
N THR A 263 0.84 -15.44 -13.92
CA THR A 263 -0.36 -15.84 -13.17
C THR A 263 -0.07 -15.76 -11.68
N SER A 264 -0.98 -15.15 -10.95
CA SER A 264 -0.92 -15.01 -9.50
C SER A 264 -2.32 -15.12 -8.90
N TYR A 265 -2.49 -14.92 -7.59
CA TYR A 265 -3.77 -15.14 -6.92
C TYR A 265 -4.01 -14.18 -5.77
N ASN A 266 -5.23 -13.66 -5.65
CA ASN A 266 -5.74 -13.20 -4.35
C ASN A 266 -6.08 -14.42 -3.50
N VAL A 267 -5.84 -14.35 -2.19
CA VAL A 267 -6.19 -15.42 -1.26
C VAL A 267 -7.45 -15.03 -0.51
N LEU A 268 -8.49 -15.84 -0.61
CA LEU A 268 -9.78 -15.60 0.02
C LEU A 268 -10.03 -16.64 1.11
N GLY A 269 -10.57 -16.20 2.26
CA GLY A 269 -11.03 -17.07 3.35
C GLY A 269 -12.37 -16.58 3.91
N GLU A 270 -13.29 -17.49 4.21
CA GLU A 270 -14.65 -17.10 4.65
C GLU A 270 -15.07 -17.73 5.99
N ILE A 271 -15.85 -16.95 6.74
CA ILE A 271 -16.74 -17.41 7.79
C ILE A 271 -18.16 -17.19 7.30
N LYS A 272 -18.87 -18.25 7.01
CA LYS A 272 -20.21 -18.18 6.44
C LYS A 272 -21.22 -17.53 7.38
N GLY A 273 -22.04 -16.64 6.84
CA GLY A 273 -23.11 -15.97 7.57
C GLY A 273 -24.26 -16.92 7.95
N SER A 274 -24.81 -16.73 9.14
CA SER A 274 -25.91 -17.55 9.68
C SER A 274 -27.30 -17.10 9.22
N LYS A 275 -27.44 -15.84 8.81
CA LYS A 275 -28.74 -15.25 8.45
C LYS A 275 -28.75 -14.65 7.04
N TYR A 276 -27.75 -13.85 6.73
CA TYR A 276 -27.58 -13.16 5.45
C TYR A 276 -26.33 -13.70 4.76
N SER A 277 -26.35 -14.99 4.43
CA SER A 277 -25.17 -15.70 3.93
C SER A 277 -24.73 -15.28 2.52
N ASP A 278 -25.61 -14.61 1.77
CA ASP A 278 -25.34 -14.03 0.44
C ASP A 278 -24.89 -12.57 0.50
N GLU A 279 -24.89 -11.96 1.67
CA GLU A 279 -24.39 -10.61 1.90
C GLU A 279 -23.00 -10.67 2.56
N ILE A 280 -22.01 -10.04 1.93
CA ILE A 280 -20.60 -10.20 2.28
C ILE A 280 -20.07 -8.91 2.90
N ILE A 281 -19.34 -9.06 4.00
CA ILE A 281 -18.46 -8.02 4.55
C ILE A 281 -17.03 -8.46 4.22
N THR A 282 -16.36 -7.70 3.36
CA THR A 282 -14.97 -7.96 2.98
C THR A 282 -14.02 -7.23 3.90
N VAL A 283 -13.00 -7.93 4.39
CA VAL A 283 -11.93 -7.37 5.22
C VAL A 283 -10.61 -7.85 4.66
N GLY A 284 -9.62 -6.98 4.52
CA GLY A 284 -8.34 -7.40 3.97
C GLY A 284 -7.30 -6.30 3.90
N GLY A 285 -6.25 -6.60 3.19
CA GLY A 285 -5.12 -5.76 2.84
C GLY A 285 -4.36 -6.41 1.70
N HIS A 286 -3.19 -5.87 1.32
CA HIS A 286 -2.42 -6.47 0.23
C HIS A 286 -1.26 -7.35 0.71
N LEU A 287 -1.05 -8.44 -0.01
CA LEU A 287 -0.08 -9.47 0.34
C LEU A 287 1.31 -9.18 -0.21
N ASP A 288 1.40 -8.55 -1.37
CA ASP A 288 2.68 -8.18 -1.99
C ASP A 288 3.38 -7.05 -1.24
N SER A 289 4.66 -6.89 -1.50
CA SER A 289 5.48 -5.81 -0.97
C SER A 289 6.62 -5.50 -1.92
N TRP A 290 7.23 -4.30 -1.78
CA TRP A 290 8.44 -3.96 -2.51
C TRP A 290 9.60 -4.88 -2.14
N ASP A 291 10.49 -5.09 -3.10
CA ASP A 291 11.64 -6.00 -3.08
C ASP A 291 12.85 -5.49 -2.27
N THR A 292 12.80 -4.27 -1.76
CA THR A 292 13.90 -3.67 -1.00
C THR A 292 13.73 -3.71 0.52
N GLY A 293 12.57 -4.17 0.98
CA GLY A 293 12.24 -4.34 2.39
C GLY A 293 11.61 -5.70 2.65
N GLU A 294 11.25 -5.98 3.90
CA GLU A 294 10.58 -7.21 4.28
C GLU A 294 9.04 -7.09 4.23
N GLY A 295 8.51 -5.91 3.86
CA GLY A 295 7.08 -5.65 3.78
C GLY A 295 6.34 -5.84 5.10
N ALA A 296 6.95 -5.43 6.23
CA ALA A 296 6.34 -5.61 7.55
C ALA A 296 5.26 -4.58 7.82
N HIS A 297 5.51 -3.33 7.42
CA HIS A 297 4.62 -2.20 7.66
C HIS A 297 3.63 -1.99 6.51
N ASP A 298 4.09 -2.22 5.30
CA ASP A 298 3.41 -2.08 4.02
C ASP A 298 3.50 -3.40 3.25
N ASP A 299 2.49 -4.29 3.24
CA ASP A 299 1.29 -4.25 4.11
C ASP A 299 1.16 -5.51 4.97
N GLY A 300 2.31 -6.12 5.35
CA GLY A 300 2.30 -7.29 6.25
C GLY A 300 1.49 -7.06 7.52
N ALA A 301 1.60 -5.88 8.14
CA ALA A 301 0.84 -5.53 9.33
C ALA A 301 -0.67 -5.53 9.06
N GLY A 302 -1.11 -4.95 7.94
CA GLY A 302 -2.53 -4.86 7.60
C GLY A 302 -3.17 -6.22 7.37
N ILE A 303 -2.54 -7.09 6.56
CA ILE A 303 -3.08 -8.44 6.36
C ILE A 303 -3.08 -9.26 7.65
N ILE A 304 -2.08 -9.08 8.53
CA ILE A 304 -2.02 -9.78 9.80
C ILE A 304 -3.08 -9.27 10.79
N HIS A 305 -3.36 -7.97 10.83
CA HIS A 305 -4.49 -7.44 11.61
C HIS A 305 -5.80 -8.12 11.22
N CYS A 306 -6.04 -8.23 9.92
CA CYS A 306 -7.24 -8.85 9.38
C CYS A 306 -7.28 -10.36 9.68
N LEU A 307 -6.17 -11.06 9.46
CA LEU A 307 -6.06 -12.50 9.75
C LEU A 307 -6.32 -12.82 11.22
N GLU A 308 -5.71 -12.05 12.12
CA GLU A 308 -5.87 -12.23 13.58
C GLU A 308 -7.29 -11.96 14.02
N ALA A 309 -7.96 -10.96 13.45
CA ALA A 309 -9.37 -10.72 13.73
C ALA A 309 -10.23 -11.95 13.39
N PHE A 310 -9.99 -12.58 12.23
CA PHE A 310 -10.72 -13.80 11.85
C PHE A 310 -10.36 -15.00 12.74
N ARG A 311 -9.09 -15.17 13.12
CA ARG A 311 -8.67 -16.19 14.08
C ARG A 311 -9.43 -16.05 15.39
N ILE A 312 -9.45 -14.84 15.96
CA ILE A 312 -10.15 -14.55 17.22
C ILE A 312 -11.63 -14.90 17.14
N LEU A 313 -12.30 -14.48 16.06
CA LEU A 313 -13.72 -14.79 15.85
C LEU A 313 -13.97 -16.31 15.81
N LYS A 314 -13.08 -17.07 15.16
CA LYS A 314 -13.15 -18.55 15.12
C LYS A 314 -12.92 -19.18 16.49
N GLU A 315 -11.90 -18.74 17.25
CA GLU A 315 -11.61 -19.22 18.61
C GLU A 315 -12.77 -18.94 19.57
N MET A 316 -13.44 -17.81 19.41
CA MET A 316 -14.62 -17.45 20.19
C MET A 316 -15.89 -18.16 19.72
N ASN A 317 -15.83 -19.01 18.69
CA ASN A 317 -16.99 -19.65 18.05
C ASN A 317 -18.06 -18.63 17.63
N TYR A 318 -17.65 -17.44 17.20
CA TYR A 318 -18.56 -16.39 16.78
C TYR A 318 -19.27 -16.77 15.48
N GLN A 319 -20.60 -16.63 15.49
CA GLN A 319 -21.45 -16.89 14.33
C GLN A 319 -21.91 -15.55 13.73
N PRO A 320 -21.27 -15.04 12.68
CA PRO A 320 -21.69 -13.79 12.05
C PRO A 320 -23.04 -13.93 11.40
N GLN A 321 -23.83 -12.85 11.32
CA GLN A 321 -25.08 -12.86 10.57
C GLN A 321 -24.82 -12.78 9.05
N HIS A 322 -23.89 -11.95 8.64
CA HIS A 322 -23.41 -11.83 7.26
C HIS A 322 -22.15 -12.69 7.05
N THR A 323 -21.89 -13.10 5.82
CA THR A 323 -20.61 -13.74 5.51
C THR A 323 -19.46 -12.75 5.68
N LEU A 324 -18.45 -13.12 6.45
CA LEU A 324 -17.21 -12.39 6.56
C LEU A 324 -16.20 -13.00 5.59
N ARG A 325 -15.64 -12.18 4.69
CA ARG A 325 -14.62 -12.62 3.74
C ARG A 325 -13.32 -11.89 4.01
N LEU A 326 -12.29 -12.64 4.38
CA LEU A 326 -10.91 -12.18 4.42
C LEU A 326 -10.32 -12.24 3.02
N VAL A 327 -9.66 -11.18 2.57
CA VAL A 327 -8.98 -11.14 1.28
C VAL A 327 -7.56 -10.63 1.46
N PHE A 328 -6.58 -11.40 1.01
CA PHE A 328 -5.22 -10.93 0.78
C PHE A 328 -5.12 -10.60 -0.71
N PHE A 329 -5.14 -9.33 -1.02
CA PHE A 329 -5.00 -8.85 -2.38
C PHE A 329 -3.54 -8.98 -2.84
N MET A 330 -3.33 -9.35 -4.08
CA MET A 330 -2.00 -9.40 -4.69
C MET A 330 -1.86 -8.30 -5.73
N ASN A 331 -0.65 -7.73 -5.88
CA ASN A 331 -0.33 -6.70 -6.86
C ASN A 331 -0.95 -5.33 -6.56
N GLU A 332 -0.96 -4.89 -5.33
CA GLU A 332 -1.28 -3.51 -5.00
C GLU A 332 -0.13 -2.59 -5.48
N GLU A 333 1.10 -2.92 -5.08
CA GLU A 333 2.31 -2.10 -5.18
C GLU A 333 2.68 -1.68 -6.60
N ASN A 334 2.46 -2.54 -7.58
CA ASN A 334 2.89 -2.27 -8.95
C ASN A 334 1.82 -2.54 -10.02
N GLY A 335 0.54 -2.29 -9.69
CA GLY A 335 -0.52 -2.39 -10.71
C GLY A 335 -1.95 -2.42 -10.22
N ASN A 336 -2.17 -2.76 -8.95
CA ASN A 336 -3.49 -2.93 -8.34
C ASN A 336 -4.41 -3.89 -9.13
N LYS A 337 -3.80 -4.99 -9.67
CA LYS A 337 -4.54 -5.97 -10.48
C LYS A 337 -5.44 -6.84 -9.62
N GLY A 338 -4.99 -7.18 -8.39
CA GLY A 338 -5.75 -7.99 -7.46
C GLY A 338 -7.09 -7.36 -7.11
N GLY A 339 -7.08 -6.12 -6.64
CA GLY A 339 -8.28 -5.38 -6.30
C GLY A 339 -9.21 -5.15 -7.50
N LYS A 340 -8.64 -4.72 -8.64
CA LYS A 340 -9.42 -4.48 -9.89
C LYS A 340 -10.07 -5.75 -10.42
N THR A 341 -9.35 -6.87 -10.43
CA THR A 341 -9.90 -8.15 -10.92
C THR A 341 -10.94 -8.69 -9.97
N TYR A 342 -10.73 -8.54 -8.65
CA TYR A 342 -11.70 -8.91 -7.63
C TYR A 342 -13.00 -8.10 -7.77
N ALA A 343 -12.92 -6.78 -7.90
CA ALA A 343 -14.09 -5.93 -8.07
C ALA A 343 -14.88 -6.28 -9.36
N LYS A 344 -14.16 -6.59 -10.45
CA LYS A 344 -14.77 -7.06 -11.69
C LYS A 344 -15.48 -8.40 -11.48
N TRP A 345 -14.82 -9.36 -10.85
CA TRP A 345 -15.36 -10.67 -10.56
C TRP A 345 -16.59 -10.60 -9.65
N VAL A 346 -16.59 -9.77 -8.60
CA VAL A 346 -17.75 -9.48 -7.74
C VAL A 346 -18.95 -9.02 -8.56
N LYS A 347 -18.72 -8.09 -9.48
CA LYS A 347 -19.77 -7.53 -10.34
C LYS A 347 -20.32 -8.58 -11.34
N GLU A 348 -19.46 -9.38 -11.93
CA GLU A 348 -19.83 -10.42 -12.90
C GLU A 348 -20.61 -11.58 -12.26
N ASN A 349 -20.37 -11.85 -10.97
CA ASN A 349 -21.06 -12.89 -10.21
C ASN A 349 -22.23 -12.33 -9.38
N GLU A 350 -22.56 -11.04 -9.54
CA GLU A 350 -23.66 -10.38 -8.83
C GLU A 350 -23.60 -10.55 -7.29
N GLU A 351 -22.37 -10.66 -6.73
CA GLU A 351 -22.19 -10.78 -5.29
C GLU A 351 -22.62 -9.49 -4.56
N LYS A 352 -23.28 -9.64 -3.43
CA LYS A 352 -23.74 -8.52 -2.62
C LYS A 352 -22.73 -8.20 -1.54
N HIS A 353 -21.95 -7.14 -1.74
CA HIS A 353 -21.03 -6.63 -0.72
C HIS A 353 -21.72 -5.56 0.12
N PHE A 354 -21.89 -5.83 1.41
CA PHE A 354 -22.50 -4.92 2.37
C PHE A 354 -21.53 -3.84 2.84
N ALA A 355 -20.27 -4.23 3.07
CA ALA A 355 -19.18 -3.34 3.45
C ALA A 355 -17.83 -3.92 3.03
N ALA A 356 -16.83 -3.04 2.91
CA ALA A 356 -15.45 -3.43 2.72
C ALA A 356 -14.55 -2.62 3.66
N ILE A 357 -13.56 -3.28 4.26
CA ILE A 357 -12.56 -2.67 5.15
C ILE A 357 -11.19 -3.10 4.65
N GLU A 358 -10.32 -2.12 4.39
CA GLU A 358 -8.92 -2.37 4.07
C GLU A 358 -8.03 -1.84 5.20
N SER A 359 -7.05 -2.63 5.60
CA SER A 359 -6.02 -2.26 6.56
C SER A 359 -4.69 -2.13 5.83
N ASP A 360 -4.32 -0.90 5.49
CA ASP A 360 -3.11 -0.56 4.72
C ASP A 360 -2.53 0.79 5.18
N ARG A 361 -2.32 0.90 6.51
CA ARG A 361 -1.70 2.10 7.10
C ARG A 361 -0.69 1.79 8.19
N GLY A 362 -0.14 0.57 8.13
CA GLY A 362 0.94 0.10 8.96
C GLY A 362 0.54 -0.38 10.34
N GLY A 363 1.55 -0.76 11.14
CA GLY A 363 1.41 -1.49 12.41
C GLY A 363 1.47 -0.61 13.66
N PHE A 364 1.25 0.70 13.59
CA PHE A 364 1.22 1.58 14.75
C PHE A 364 -0.16 1.61 15.41
N ALA A 365 -0.25 2.32 16.55
CA ALA A 365 -1.52 2.50 17.26
C ALA A 365 -2.58 3.12 16.32
N PRO A 366 -3.76 2.48 16.17
CA PRO A 366 -4.81 2.98 15.30
C PRO A 366 -5.32 4.34 15.78
N ARG A 367 -5.63 5.24 14.84
CA ARG A 367 -6.14 6.59 15.13
C ARG A 367 -7.59 6.75 14.69
N GLY A 368 -8.14 5.79 13.95
CA GLY A 368 -9.49 5.80 13.41
C GLY A 368 -9.55 5.15 12.05
N PHE A 369 -10.69 5.30 11.41
CA PHE A 369 -10.96 4.81 10.07
C PHE A 369 -11.21 6.00 9.14
N THR A 370 -10.85 5.87 7.87
CA THR A 370 -11.43 6.68 6.79
C THR A 370 -12.65 5.93 6.26
N CYS A 371 -13.68 6.67 5.85
CA CYS A 371 -14.92 6.07 5.34
C CYS A 371 -15.32 6.77 4.05
N ASP A 372 -15.51 5.98 3.00
CA ASP A 372 -16.18 6.39 1.76
C ASP A 372 -17.65 5.98 1.87
N GLY A 373 -18.44 6.81 2.53
CA GLY A 373 -19.85 6.56 2.80
C GLY A 373 -20.64 7.85 2.94
N SER A 374 -21.98 7.71 3.14
CA SER A 374 -22.86 8.83 3.43
C SER A 374 -22.57 9.44 4.81
N GLU A 375 -23.01 10.67 5.04
CA GLU A 375 -22.91 11.32 6.36
C GLU A 375 -23.54 10.46 7.45
N GLU A 376 -24.69 9.81 7.18
CA GLU A 376 -25.37 8.92 8.10
C GLU A 376 -24.51 7.70 8.49
N GLN A 377 -23.77 7.11 7.52
CA GLN A 377 -22.85 6.00 7.77
C GLN A 377 -21.65 6.44 8.62
N VAL A 378 -21.12 7.64 8.37
CA VAL A 378 -20.04 8.22 9.18
C VAL A 378 -20.51 8.52 10.60
N GLU A 379 -21.72 9.08 10.78
CA GLU A 379 -22.32 9.31 12.10
C GLU A 379 -22.54 8.00 12.85
N TRP A 380 -23.02 6.96 12.18
CA TRP A 380 -23.17 5.63 12.77
C TRP A 380 -21.82 5.06 13.23
N LEU A 381 -20.76 5.12 12.41
CA LEU A 381 -19.42 4.69 12.80
C LEU A 381 -18.89 5.47 14.01
N ASN A 382 -19.09 6.78 14.04
CA ASN A 382 -18.68 7.62 15.17
C ASN A 382 -19.43 7.25 16.46
N SER A 383 -20.66 6.76 16.36
CA SER A 383 -21.43 6.31 17.54
C SER A 383 -20.86 5.06 18.22
N LEU A 384 -20.00 4.31 17.52
CA LEU A 384 -19.31 3.13 18.05
C LEU A 384 -18.04 3.48 18.85
N ALA A 385 -17.48 4.68 18.67
CA ALA A 385 -16.21 5.08 19.29
C ALA A 385 -16.19 5.03 20.84
N PRO A 386 -17.31 5.22 21.58
CA PRO A 386 -17.34 5.10 23.04
C PRO A 386 -17.37 3.67 23.58
N ILE A 387 -17.51 2.65 22.75
CA ILE A 387 -17.60 1.23 23.13
C ILE A 387 -16.20 0.65 23.32
#